data_dc5db58407d79099ac52d6f0be6fad68
#
_entry.id   dc5db58407d79099ac52d6f0be6fad68
#
_cell.length_a   1.000
_cell.length_b   1.000
_cell.length_c   1.000
_cell.angle_alpha   90.00
_cell.angle_beta   90.00
_cell.angle_gamma   90.00
#
_symmetry.space_group_name_H-M   'P 1'
#
loop_
_entity.id
_entity.type
_entity.pdbx_description
1 polymer ?
#
loop_
_entity_poly.entity_id
_entity_poly.type
_entity_poly.pdbx_seq_one_letter_code
_entity_poly.pdbx_strand_id
1 'polypeptide(L)'
;MRPIPVLDTGRLRLRERTVEDAEALFPSYADVEAMTYWSHAPHTSVEQTRARIAEPPGEWRAWAITLAGDDRAIGFVAVGEKRPGVSEIGYMVARAHWGSGIAREAVSAVLDQLLRVEGQRRVFADTDPENVASNGLLKALGFTLEGRLREEWETHLGVRDTFLWGLLASEWNAR
;
A
#
# COMPACT_ATOMS: atom_id res chain seq x y z
N MET A 1 2.19 -18.04 6.81
CA MET A 1 2.00 -16.56 6.67
C MET A 1 2.50 -15.90 7.95
N ARG A 2 3.20 -14.75 7.87
CA ARG A 2 3.62 -14.01 9.07
C ARG A 2 2.40 -13.33 9.70
N PRO A 3 2.35 -13.18 11.03
CA PRO A 3 1.25 -12.48 11.70
C PRO A 3 1.19 -11.01 11.27
N ILE A 4 0.02 -10.42 11.35
CA ILE A 4 -0.22 -8.99 11.11
C ILE A 4 -0.36 -8.31 12.47
N PRO A 5 0.73 -7.75 13.04
CA PRO A 5 0.64 -7.06 14.32
C PRO A 5 -0.14 -5.76 14.20
N VAL A 6 -0.75 -5.32 15.27
CA VAL A 6 -1.28 -3.97 15.37
C VAL A 6 -0.12 -2.98 15.49
N LEU A 7 -0.16 -1.92 14.68
CA LEU A 7 0.85 -0.85 14.71
C LEU A 7 0.14 0.45 15.08
N ASP A 8 0.46 0.98 16.25
CA ASP A 8 -0.07 2.26 16.71
C ASP A 8 0.97 3.36 16.44
N THR A 9 0.51 4.47 15.88
CA THR A 9 1.29 5.70 15.67
C THR A 9 0.66 6.85 16.47
N GLY A 10 1.11 8.10 16.25
CA GLY A 10 0.50 9.24 16.94
C GLY A 10 -0.97 9.49 16.57
N ARG A 11 -1.34 9.22 15.30
CA ARG A 11 -2.67 9.52 14.76
C ARG A 11 -3.42 8.31 14.25
N LEU A 12 -2.70 7.21 13.98
CA LEU A 12 -3.22 6.05 13.27
C LEU A 12 -3.11 4.79 14.12
N ARG A 13 -4.04 3.89 13.87
CA ARG A 13 -3.96 2.49 14.25
C ARG A 13 -4.04 1.65 12.98
N LEU A 14 -3.02 0.84 12.74
CA LEU A 14 -3.00 -0.12 11.64
C LEU A 14 -3.25 -1.51 12.22
N ARG A 15 -4.30 -2.15 11.76
CA ARG A 15 -4.70 -3.51 12.17
C ARG A 15 -4.88 -4.41 10.95
N GLU A 16 -5.03 -5.69 11.16
CA GLU A 16 -5.35 -6.59 10.06
C GLU A 16 -6.59 -6.10 9.28
N ARG A 17 -6.46 -6.02 7.94
CA ARG A 17 -7.58 -5.74 7.05
C ARG A 17 -8.41 -6.99 6.90
N THR A 18 -9.70 -6.89 7.13
CA THR A 18 -10.66 -7.99 7.05
C THR A 18 -11.78 -7.71 6.05
N VAL A 19 -12.61 -8.69 5.78
CA VAL A 19 -13.75 -8.54 4.84
C VAL A 19 -14.81 -7.54 5.36
N GLU A 20 -14.84 -7.30 6.66
CA GLU A 20 -15.73 -6.32 7.30
C GLU A 20 -15.35 -4.89 6.93
N ASP A 21 -14.11 -4.65 6.49
CA ASP A 21 -13.66 -3.34 6.02
C ASP A 21 -14.20 -2.96 4.63
N ALA A 22 -14.88 -3.89 3.95
CA ALA A 22 -15.33 -3.68 2.57
C ALA A 22 -16.22 -2.45 2.40
N GLU A 23 -17.17 -2.23 3.30
CA GLU A 23 -18.07 -1.06 3.23
C GLU A 23 -17.31 0.26 3.43
N ALA A 24 -16.36 0.29 4.36
CA ALA A 24 -15.55 1.47 4.63
C ALA A 24 -14.58 1.78 3.49
N LEU A 25 -14.03 0.76 2.84
CA LEU A 25 -13.06 0.89 1.76
C LEU A 25 -13.70 1.05 0.38
N PHE A 26 -14.97 0.64 0.19
CA PHE A 26 -15.67 0.71 -1.10
C PHE A 26 -15.61 2.09 -1.75
N PRO A 27 -15.84 3.22 -1.04
CA PRO A 27 -15.73 4.54 -1.66
C PRO A 27 -14.37 4.80 -2.33
N SER A 28 -13.27 4.27 -1.78
CA SER A 28 -11.93 4.38 -2.37
C SER A 28 -11.75 3.47 -3.58
N TYR A 29 -12.30 2.26 -3.55
CA TYR A 29 -12.27 1.33 -4.68
C TYR A 29 -13.21 1.75 -5.81
N ALA A 30 -14.26 2.54 -5.53
CA ALA A 30 -15.18 3.08 -6.51
C ALA A 30 -14.74 4.44 -7.09
N ASP A 31 -13.75 5.08 -6.47
CA ASP A 31 -13.25 6.39 -6.87
C ASP A 31 -12.38 6.26 -8.13
N VAL A 32 -12.84 6.82 -9.25
CA VAL A 32 -12.16 6.74 -10.55
C VAL A 32 -10.74 7.32 -10.48
N GLU A 33 -10.55 8.44 -9.76
CA GLU A 33 -9.25 9.07 -9.64
C GLU A 33 -8.30 8.25 -8.76
N ALA A 34 -8.78 7.72 -7.64
CA ALA A 34 -7.99 6.84 -6.78
C ALA A 34 -7.58 5.55 -7.49
N MET A 35 -8.42 5.04 -8.40
CA MET A 35 -8.20 3.80 -9.12
C MET A 35 -7.48 3.97 -10.46
N THR A 36 -7.13 5.21 -10.87
CA THR A 36 -6.47 5.49 -12.15
C THR A 36 -5.19 4.65 -12.36
N TYR A 37 -4.42 4.44 -11.32
CA TYR A 37 -3.12 3.74 -11.39
C TYR A 37 -3.16 2.30 -10.87
N TRP A 38 -4.35 1.74 -10.72
CA TRP A 38 -4.53 0.34 -10.31
C TRP A 38 -4.71 -0.58 -11.51
N SER A 39 -4.32 -1.85 -11.36
CA SER A 39 -4.42 -2.85 -12.43
C SER A 39 -5.85 -3.22 -12.80
N HIS A 40 -6.84 -2.88 -11.97
CA HIS A 40 -8.26 -3.17 -12.20
C HIS A 40 -9.12 -1.91 -12.20
N ALA A 41 -10.27 -1.97 -12.86
CA ALA A 41 -11.22 -0.89 -12.91
C ALA A 41 -11.83 -0.57 -11.54
N PRO A 42 -12.37 0.66 -11.35
CA PRO A 42 -13.13 0.98 -10.16
C PRO A 42 -14.26 -0.01 -9.90
N HIS A 43 -14.49 -0.35 -8.65
CA HIS A 43 -15.58 -1.22 -8.25
C HIS A 43 -16.93 -0.53 -8.40
N THR A 44 -17.96 -1.29 -8.75
CA THR A 44 -19.33 -0.78 -8.91
C THR A 44 -20.25 -1.18 -7.75
N SER A 45 -19.78 -2.04 -6.86
CA SER A 45 -20.54 -2.44 -5.67
C SER A 45 -19.63 -2.81 -4.48
N VAL A 46 -20.20 -2.78 -3.28
CA VAL A 46 -19.53 -3.23 -2.05
C VAL A 46 -19.18 -4.71 -2.13
N GLU A 47 -20.01 -5.52 -2.77
CA GLU A 47 -19.81 -6.96 -2.95
C GLU A 47 -18.54 -7.25 -3.75
N GLN A 48 -18.22 -6.44 -4.77
CA GLN A 48 -16.95 -6.55 -5.50
C GLN A 48 -15.76 -6.25 -4.58
N THR A 49 -15.87 -5.21 -3.75
CA THR A 49 -14.83 -4.89 -2.77
C THR A 49 -14.68 -6.01 -1.74
N ARG A 50 -15.80 -6.55 -1.25
CA ARG A 50 -15.80 -7.68 -0.30
C ARG A 50 -15.16 -8.92 -0.92
N ALA A 51 -15.53 -9.26 -2.15
CA ALA A 51 -14.95 -10.38 -2.88
C ALA A 51 -13.43 -10.19 -3.07
N ARG A 52 -12.99 -8.98 -3.45
CA ARG A 52 -11.57 -8.66 -3.60
C ARG A 52 -10.77 -8.81 -2.31
N ILE A 53 -11.34 -8.39 -1.18
CA ILE A 53 -10.68 -8.53 0.14
C ILE A 53 -10.68 -9.99 0.59
N ALA A 54 -11.72 -10.76 0.27
CA ALA A 54 -11.86 -12.17 0.63
C ALA A 54 -11.02 -13.12 -0.22
N GLU A 55 -10.47 -12.66 -1.35
CA GLU A 55 -9.57 -13.48 -2.17
C GLU A 55 -8.42 -14.05 -1.31
N PRO A 56 -8.06 -15.32 -1.51
CA PRO A 56 -6.91 -15.89 -0.81
C PRO A 56 -5.69 -14.97 -1.00
N PRO A 57 -5.09 -14.50 0.09
CA PRO A 57 -4.07 -13.45 0.00
C PRO A 57 -2.75 -13.93 -0.64
N GLY A 58 -2.58 -15.25 -0.85
CA GLY A 58 -1.33 -15.80 -1.34
C GLY A 58 -0.17 -15.41 -0.43
N GLU A 59 0.79 -14.68 -1.00
CA GLU A 59 1.93 -14.11 -0.27
C GLU A 59 1.66 -12.74 0.36
N TRP A 60 0.48 -12.16 0.13
CA TRP A 60 0.11 -10.83 0.56
C TRP A 60 -0.53 -10.84 1.95
N ARG A 61 -0.26 -9.81 2.72
CA ARG A 61 -0.94 -9.45 3.96
C ARG A 61 -1.22 -7.95 3.94
N ALA A 62 -2.27 -7.51 4.61
CA ALA A 62 -2.65 -6.10 4.55
C ALA A 62 -3.10 -5.57 5.91
N TRP A 63 -2.65 -4.35 6.21
CA TRP A 63 -3.12 -3.55 7.33
C TRP A 63 -4.19 -2.58 6.86
N ALA A 64 -5.36 -2.59 7.48
CA ALA A 64 -6.29 -1.48 7.41
C ALA A 64 -5.71 -0.28 8.16
N ILE A 65 -5.80 0.89 7.58
CA ILE A 65 -5.43 2.16 8.22
C ILE A 65 -6.69 2.71 8.86
N THR A 66 -6.66 2.97 10.17
CA THR A 66 -7.74 3.62 10.92
C THR A 66 -7.20 4.82 11.68
N LEU A 67 -8.07 5.78 12.04
CA LEU A 67 -7.70 6.87 12.91
C LEU A 67 -7.69 6.40 14.37
N ALA A 68 -6.83 6.99 15.20
CA ALA A 68 -6.81 6.68 16.61
C ALA A 68 -8.19 6.99 17.24
N GLY A 69 -8.78 5.96 17.88
CA GLY A 69 -10.12 6.05 18.48
C GLY A 69 -11.30 5.79 17.54
N ASP A 70 -11.05 5.53 16.25
CA ASP A 70 -12.07 5.14 15.27
C ASP A 70 -11.58 3.91 14.52
N ASP A 71 -12.34 2.80 14.57
CA ASP A 71 -11.94 1.55 13.91
C ASP A 71 -12.32 1.48 12.43
N ARG A 72 -12.95 2.52 11.89
CA ARG A 72 -13.33 2.60 10.47
C ARG A 72 -12.09 2.71 9.58
N ALA A 73 -11.95 1.79 8.64
CA ALA A 73 -10.85 1.80 7.68
C ALA A 73 -10.96 3.01 6.72
N ILE A 74 -9.88 3.79 6.63
CA ILE A 74 -9.73 4.93 5.71
C ILE A 74 -8.73 4.63 4.59
N GLY A 75 -8.19 3.43 4.55
CA GLY A 75 -7.19 2.98 3.59
C GLY A 75 -6.56 1.67 4.01
N PHE A 76 -5.51 1.28 3.31
CA PHE A 76 -4.73 0.09 3.67
C PHE A 76 -3.27 0.21 3.20
N VAL A 77 -2.41 -0.58 3.83
CA VAL A 77 -1.07 -0.90 3.34
C VAL A 77 -1.00 -2.41 3.16
N ALA A 78 -0.60 -2.86 1.97
CA ALA A 78 -0.44 -4.28 1.65
C ALA A 78 1.04 -4.60 1.40
N VAL A 79 1.45 -5.80 1.80
CA VAL A 79 2.83 -6.28 1.67
C VAL A 79 2.82 -7.72 1.18
N GLY A 80 3.58 -7.99 0.11
CA GLY A 80 3.82 -9.33 -0.41
C GLY A 80 5.30 -9.72 -0.34
N GLU A 81 5.63 -10.81 0.36
CA GLU A 81 7.01 -11.31 0.40
C GLU A 81 7.30 -12.10 -0.88
N LYS A 82 7.93 -11.46 -1.87
CA LYS A 82 8.21 -12.04 -3.20
C LYS A 82 9.39 -13.01 -3.21
N ARG A 83 10.33 -12.84 -2.30
CA ARG A 83 11.51 -13.68 -2.08
C ARG A 83 11.91 -13.56 -0.61
N PRO A 84 12.60 -14.54 -0.01
CA PRO A 84 13.05 -14.44 1.38
C PRO A 84 13.76 -13.10 1.65
N GLY A 85 13.22 -12.32 2.58
CA GLY A 85 13.74 -11.02 2.98
C GLY A 85 13.54 -9.88 1.96
N VAL A 86 12.69 -10.06 0.94
CA VAL A 86 12.37 -9.02 -0.06
C VAL A 86 10.87 -8.94 -0.24
N SER A 87 10.29 -7.81 0.13
CA SER A 87 8.85 -7.57 0.06
C SER A 87 8.50 -6.43 -0.89
N GLU A 88 7.37 -6.58 -1.55
CA GLU A 88 6.69 -5.53 -2.28
C GLU A 88 5.70 -4.83 -1.35
N ILE A 89 5.55 -3.52 -1.48
CA ILE A 89 4.59 -2.72 -0.73
C ILE A 89 3.67 -1.95 -1.67
N GLY A 90 2.37 -1.98 -1.37
CA GLY A 90 1.35 -1.16 -2.02
C GLY A 90 0.43 -0.53 -0.99
N TYR A 91 -0.19 0.59 -1.32
CA TYR A 91 -1.05 1.31 -0.38
C TYR A 91 -2.13 2.11 -1.08
N MET A 92 -3.21 2.35 -0.35
CA MET A 92 -4.31 3.22 -0.75
C MET A 92 -4.79 3.99 0.47
N VAL A 93 -5.12 5.27 0.29
CA VAL A 93 -5.78 6.12 1.30
C VAL A 93 -6.96 6.80 0.65
N ALA A 94 -8.08 6.85 1.36
CA ALA A 94 -9.29 7.52 0.89
C ALA A 94 -9.01 8.99 0.56
N ARG A 95 -9.61 9.49 -0.53
CA ARG A 95 -9.40 10.84 -1.06
C ARG A 95 -9.57 11.93 0.00
N ALA A 96 -10.56 11.79 0.89
CA ALA A 96 -10.80 12.74 1.98
C ALA A 96 -9.59 12.96 2.92
N HIS A 97 -8.62 12.05 2.88
CA HIS A 97 -7.41 12.08 3.72
C HIS A 97 -6.12 12.36 2.93
N TRP A 98 -6.22 12.67 1.63
CA TRP A 98 -5.04 13.04 0.84
C TRP A 98 -4.43 14.36 1.33
N GLY A 99 -3.13 14.51 1.13
CA GLY A 99 -2.39 15.70 1.54
C GLY A 99 -2.20 15.89 3.05
N SER A 100 -2.78 15.01 3.89
CA SER A 100 -2.73 15.10 5.35
C SER A 100 -1.51 14.39 6.00
N GLY A 101 -0.68 13.74 5.19
CA GLY A 101 0.47 12.95 5.66
C GLY A 101 0.14 11.55 6.17
N ILE A 102 -1.13 11.11 6.11
CA ILE A 102 -1.57 9.80 6.59
C ILE A 102 -0.87 8.66 5.85
N ALA A 103 -0.78 8.72 4.52
CA ALA A 103 -0.09 7.68 3.76
C ALA A 103 1.38 7.54 4.17
N ARG A 104 2.08 8.67 4.39
CA ARG A 104 3.47 8.67 4.84
C ARG A 104 3.61 8.02 6.21
N GLU A 105 2.75 8.37 7.16
CA GLU A 105 2.78 7.83 8.52
C GLU A 105 2.49 6.32 8.52
N ALA A 106 1.45 5.88 7.80
CA ALA A 106 1.07 4.47 7.70
C ALA A 106 2.17 3.63 7.05
N VAL A 107 2.69 4.07 5.90
CA VAL A 107 3.77 3.35 5.19
C VAL A 107 5.03 3.32 6.04
N SER A 108 5.39 4.41 6.75
CA SER A 108 6.55 4.42 7.67
C SER A 108 6.42 3.38 8.78
N ALA A 109 5.24 3.27 9.40
CA ALA A 109 5.00 2.27 10.45
C ALA A 109 5.16 0.83 9.93
N VAL A 110 4.68 0.55 8.71
CA VAL A 110 4.86 -0.76 8.09
C VAL A 110 6.31 -1.00 7.68
N LEU A 111 7.03 0.01 7.20
CA LEU A 111 8.48 -0.10 6.89
C LEU A 111 9.29 -0.39 8.17
N ASP A 112 8.98 0.25 9.29
CA ASP A 112 9.60 -0.06 10.58
C ASP A 112 9.36 -1.53 10.97
N GLN A 113 8.13 -2.01 10.83
CA GLN A 113 7.79 -3.40 11.09
C GLN A 113 8.59 -4.36 10.20
N LEU A 114 8.67 -4.09 8.89
CA LEU A 114 9.35 -4.96 7.94
C LEU A 114 10.87 -4.96 8.12
N LEU A 115 11.47 -3.78 8.16
CA LEU A 115 12.92 -3.62 8.06
C LEU A 115 13.61 -3.76 9.42
N ARG A 116 13.00 -3.22 10.51
CA ARG A 116 13.60 -3.23 11.85
C ARG A 116 13.18 -4.44 12.69
N VAL A 117 11.89 -4.82 12.64
CA VAL A 117 11.37 -5.88 13.50
C VAL A 117 11.46 -7.25 12.82
N GLU A 118 11.05 -7.37 11.57
CA GLU A 118 11.05 -8.64 10.84
C GLU A 118 12.37 -8.96 10.12
N GLY A 119 13.30 -8.00 10.08
CA GLY A 119 14.61 -8.19 9.48
C GLY A 119 14.60 -8.37 7.97
N GLN A 120 13.61 -7.83 7.28
CA GLN A 120 13.62 -7.77 5.82
C GLN A 120 14.82 -6.92 5.37
N ARG A 121 15.54 -7.39 4.34
CA ARG A 121 16.72 -6.65 3.85
C ARG A 121 16.35 -5.57 2.84
N ARG A 122 15.16 -5.69 2.20
CA ARG A 122 14.70 -4.80 1.13
C ARG A 122 13.18 -4.76 1.06
N VAL A 123 12.67 -3.57 0.82
CA VAL A 123 11.29 -3.33 0.38
C VAL A 123 11.33 -2.63 -0.98
N PHE A 124 10.45 -3.01 -1.88
CA PHE A 124 10.28 -2.32 -3.15
C PHE A 124 8.81 -1.98 -3.41
N ALA A 125 8.59 -1.03 -4.27
CA ALA A 125 7.26 -0.67 -4.78
C ALA A 125 7.36 -0.42 -6.28
N ASP A 126 6.30 -0.72 -6.99
CA ASP A 126 6.11 -0.31 -8.37
C ASP A 126 5.01 0.75 -8.46
N THR A 127 5.20 1.72 -9.34
CA THR A 127 4.26 2.82 -9.51
C THR A 127 4.20 3.25 -10.96
N ASP A 128 3.03 3.70 -11.40
CA ASP A 128 2.91 4.37 -12.68
C ASP A 128 3.76 5.66 -12.69
N PRO A 129 4.53 5.93 -13.76
CA PRO A 129 5.32 7.17 -13.87
C PRO A 129 4.50 8.45 -13.72
N GLU A 130 3.22 8.42 -14.09
CA GLU A 130 2.32 9.57 -13.98
C GLU A 130 1.69 9.73 -12.58
N ASN A 131 1.86 8.75 -11.69
CA ASN A 131 1.39 8.83 -10.31
C ASN A 131 2.31 9.71 -9.46
N VAL A 132 2.23 11.02 -9.67
CA VAL A 132 3.10 12.02 -9.03
C VAL A 132 3.03 11.92 -7.49
N ALA A 133 1.84 11.65 -6.94
CA ALA A 133 1.64 11.57 -5.50
C ALA A 133 2.38 10.38 -4.89
N SER A 134 2.24 9.18 -5.46
CA SER A 134 2.92 7.98 -4.99
C SER A 134 4.43 8.07 -5.19
N ASN A 135 4.88 8.54 -6.35
CA ASN A 135 6.30 8.76 -6.65
C ASN A 135 6.94 9.76 -5.66
N GLY A 136 6.23 10.86 -5.36
CA GLY A 136 6.67 11.85 -4.37
C GLY A 136 6.75 11.28 -2.96
N LEU A 137 5.78 10.45 -2.55
CA LEU A 137 5.76 9.80 -1.26
C LEU A 137 6.95 8.82 -1.10
N LEU A 138 7.17 7.94 -2.07
CA LEU A 138 8.27 6.97 -2.03
C LEU A 138 9.63 7.67 -1.96
N LYS A 139 9.81 8.71 -2.77
CA LYS A 139 11.03 9.55 -2.70
C LYS A 139 11.21 10.18 -1.31
N ALA A 140 10.15 10.73 -0.72
CA ALA A 140 10.19 11.34 0.63
C ALA A 140 10.44 10.30 1.74
N LEU A 141 10.07 9.05 1.53
CA LEU A 141 10.39 7.91 2.39
C LEU A 141 11.81 7.37 2.15
N GLY A 142 12.54 7.89 1.16
CA GLY A 142 13.91 7.54 0.84
C GLY A 142 14.09 6.32 -0.03
N PHE A 143 13.06 5.92 -0.73
CA PHE A 143 13.23 4.96 -1.80
C PHE A 143 14.06 5.55 -2.93
N THR A 144 14.90 4.73 -3.52
CA THR A 144 15.68 5.04 -4.72
C THR A 144 14.92 4.54 -5.95
N LEU A 145 14.78 5.40 -6.98
CA LEU A 145 14.27 4.96 -8.28
C LEU A 145 15.34 4.11 -8.96
N GLU A 146 15.08 2.82 -9.11
CA GLU A 146 16.03 1.85 -9.66
C GLU A 146 15.84 1.59 -11.14
N GLY A 147 14.65 1.90 -11.68
CA GLY A 147 14.40 1.71 -13.10
C GLY A 147 13.01 2.09 -13.55
N ARG A 148 12.84 2.11 -14.87
CA ARG A 148 11.57 2.20 -15.57
C ARG A 148 11.41 0.96 -16.43
N LEU A 149 10.37 0.18 -16.16
CA LEU A 149 9.99 -0.99 -16.94
C LEU A 149 8.93 -0.55 -17.96
N ARG A 150 9.23 -0.72 -19.23
CA ARG A 150 8.33 -0.28 -20.29
C ARG A 150 7.28 -1.34 -20.55
N GLU A 151 6.00 -0.92 -20.71
CA GLU A 151 4.88 -1.81 -21.03
C GLU A 151 4.72 -2.97 -20.03
N GLU A 152 5.00 -2.72 -18.74
CA GLU A 152 5.04 -3.75 -17.70
C GLU A 152 3.65 -4.20 -17.28
N TRP A 153 2.69 -3.27 -17.21
CA TRP A 153 1.34 -3.55 -16.75
C TRP A 153 0.30 -3.35 -17.84
N GLU A 154 -0.60 -4.31 -17.99
CA GLU A 154 -1.87 -4.12 -18.66
C GLU A 154 -2.91 -3.75 -17.60
N THR A 155 -3.37 -2.50 -17.63
CA THR A 155 -4.37 -1.97 -16.71
C THR A 155 -5.72 -1.83 -17.40
N HIS A 156 -6.76 -1.45 -16.65
CA HIS A 156 -8.08 -1.14 -17.22
C HIS A 156 -8.07 0.09 -18.16
N LEU A 157 -6.98 0.87 -18.16
CA LEU A 157 -6.76 2.02 -19.06
C LEU A 157 -5.75 1.72 -20.18
N GLY A 158 -5.34 0.46 -20.33
CA GLY A 158 -4.38 0.00 -21.33
C GLY A 158 -3.00 -0.31 -20.76
N VAL A 159 -2.04 -0.48 -21.67
CA VAL A 159 -0.65 -0.84 -21.31
C VAL A 159 0.08 0.37 -20.74
N ARG A 160 0.78 0.16 -19.61
CA ARG A 160 1.45 1.20 -18.83
C ARG A 160 2.89 0.80 -18.51
N ASP A 161 3.75 1.80 -18.50
CA ASP A 161 5.09 1.68 -17.92
C ASP A 161 5.01 1.69 -16.40
N THR A 162 6.08 1.21 -15.76
CA THR A 162 6.19 1.28 -14.30
C THR A 162 7.55 1.80 -13.86
N PHE A 163 7.58 2.58 -12.78
CA PHE A 163 8.78 2.89 -12.02
C PHE A 163 8.99 1.83 -10.94
N LEU A 164 10.20 1.29 -10.86
CA LEU A 164 10.61 0.40 -9.80
C LEU A 164 11.40 1.19 -8.75
N TRP A 165 10.85 1.24 -7.54
CA TRP A 165 11.44 1.91 -6.39
C TRP A 165 11.96 0.89 -5.40
N GLY A 166 13.18 1.08 -4.87
CA GLY A 166 13.78 0.20 -3.86
C GLY A 166 14.22 0.94 -2.61
N LEU A 167 14.11 0.26 -1.46
CA LEU A 167 14.60 0.73 -0.17
C LEU A 167 15.31 -0.42 0.55
N LEU A 168 16.52 -0.21 0.98
CA LEU A 168 17.30 -1.19 1.74
C LEU A 168 17.16 -0.95 3.25
N ALA A 169 17.23 -2.02 4.04
CA ALA A 169 17.21 -1.92 5.49
C ALA A 169 18.32 -1.00 6.04
N SER A 170 19.51 -1.02 5.44
CA SER A 170 20.63 -0.15 5.82
C SER A 170 20.31 1.33 5.60
N GLU A 171 19.57 1.67 4.56
CA GLU A 171 19.16 3.06 4.24
C GLU A 171 18.06 3.55 5.19
N TRP A 172 17.12 2.67 5.55
CA TRP A 172 16.04 2.99 6.49
C TRP A 172 16.56 3.14 7.92
N ASN A 173 17.47 2.27 8.36
CA ASN A 173 18.00 2.28 9.72
C ASN A 173 18.98 3.43 9.98
N ALA A 174 19.49 4.08 8.95
CA ALA A 174 20.36 5.26 9.04
C ALA A 174 19.61 6.58 9.28
N ARG A 175 18.29 6.56 9.40
CA ARG A 175 17.40 7.75 9.54
C ARG A 175 16.98 8.00 10.97
#